data_d750f5eabb574517a87ea564f9bf507e
#
_entry.id   d750f5eabb574517a87ea564f9bf507e
#
_cell.length_a   1.000
_cell.length_b   1.000
_cell.length_c   1.000
_cell.angle_alpha   90.00
_cell.angle_beta   90.00
_cell.angle_gamma   90.00
#
_symmetry.space_group_name_H-M   'P 1'
#
loop_
_entity.id
_entity.type
_entity.pdbx_description
1 polymer ?
#
loop_
_entity_poly.entity_id
_entity_poly.type
_entity_poly.pdbx_seq_one_letter_code
_entity_poly.pdbx_strand_id
1 'polypeptide(L)'
;MMLKNFKKFTFRALFVGNILVILLMLLVGNIDWLNPVDYPLLANLGLGYPILLAFNFAFLVFWAFVRLRTIWLPVLGFILCFASIRIYCPFNLPKDKPHGAIKVLSYNVYMFDSWEETNPKTNPIVNYIIDSKADLVCLQEAQGDGDKSGGIYKRLKAHYPYFKLMVKKKPGADYMVLLSRYPILWQDTIPYGSSSNQSVAYMVDIKGTKTLVVNNHFESNG
;
A
#
# COMPACT_ATOMS: atom_id res chain seq x y z
N MET A 1 18.26 -51.52 11.27
CA MET A 1 19.28 -50.69 10.57
C MET A 1 18.61 -49.74 9.56
N MET A 2 17.71 -50.20 8.68
CA MET A 2 17.03 -49.38 7.66
C MET A 2 16.25 -48.19 8.22
N LEU A 3 15.41 -48.36 9.24
CA LEU A 3 14.61 -47.31 9.86
C LEU A 3 15.45 -46.14 10.46
N LYS A 4 16.60 -46.47 11.07
CA LYS A 4 17.55 -45.46 11.59
C LYS A 4 18.18 -44.63 10.46
N ASN A 5 18.51 -45.26 9.34
CA ASN A 5 19.09 -44.59 8.18
C ASN A 5 18.03 -43.72 7.47
N PHE A 6 16.81 -44.22 7.36
CA PHE A 6 15.68 -43.44 6.81
C PHE A 6 15.39 -42.18 7.65
N LYS A 7 15.31 -42.32 8.98
CA LYS A 7 15.16 -41.15 9.88
C LYS A 7 16.28 -40.12 9.68
N LYS A 8 17.55 -40.57 9.63
CA LYS A 8 18.69 -39.67 9.42
C LYS A 8 18.60 -38.95 8.07
N PHE A 9 18.22 -39.66 7.03
CA PHE A 9 18.04 -39.09 5.69
C PHE A 9 16.94 -38.04 5.68
N THR A 10 15.75 -38.35 6.24
CA THR A 10 14.61 -37.40 6.31
C THR A 10 14.99 -36.15 7.07
N PHE A 11 15.66 -36.24 8.22
CA PHE A 11 16.10 -35.05 8.96
C PHE A 11 17.12 -34.23 8.19
N ARG A 12 18.04 -34.84 7.45
CA ARG A 12 18.97 -34.09 6.60
C ARG A 12 18.26 -33.40 5.46
N ALA A 13 17.33 -34.08 4.80
CA ALA A 13 16.54 -33.50 3.72
C ALA A 13 15.72 -32.29 4.21
N LEU A 14 15.04 -32.39 5.36
CA LEU A 14 14.29 -31.30 5.96
C LEU A 14 15.21 -30.15 6.40
N PHE A 15 16.40 -30.42 6.92
CA PHE A 15 17.37 -29.39 7.28
C PHE A 15 17.85 -28.63 6.05
N VAL A 16 18.17 -29.31 4.96
CA VAL A 16 18.55 -28.70 3.68
C VAL A 16 17.38 -27.93 3.08
N GLY A 17 16.16 -28.50 3.14
CA GLY A 17 14.94 -27.80 2.69
C GLY A 17 14.70 -26.47 3.42
N ASN A 18 14.92 -26.46 4.74
CA ASN A 18 14.80 -25.21 5.51
C ASN A 18 15.88 -24.19 5.10
N ILE A 19 17.12 -24.60 4.85
CA ILE A 19 18.17 -23.72 4.33
C ILE A 19 17.76 -23.14 2.97
N LEU A 20 17.22 -23.95 2.07
CA LEU A 20 16.76 -23.50 0.76
C LEU A 20 15.63 -22.47 0.89
N VAL A 21 14.67 -22.68 1.80
CA VAL A 21 13.61 -21.69 2.07
C VAL A 21 14.22 -20.37 2.55
N ILE A 22 15.20 -20.39 3.46
CA ILE A 22 15.87 -19.18 3.94
C ILE A 22 16.60 -18.45 2.82
N LEU A 23 17.32 -19.19 1.97
CA LEU A 23 18.01 -18.61 0.81
C LEU A 23 17.01 -17.97 -0.17
N LEU A 24 15.88 -18.63 -0.44
CA LEU A 24 14.81 -18.06 -1.25
C LEU A 24 14.20 -16.83 -0.59
N MET A 25 13.99 -16.82 0.72
CA MET A 25 13.52 -15.63 1.46
C MET A 25 14.50 -14.47 1.32
N LEU A 26 15.80 -14.70 1.41
CA LEU A 26 16.82 -13.67 1.22
C LEU A 26 16.81 -13.13 -0.22
N LEU A 27 16.71 -14.01 -1.20
CA LEU A 27 16.71 -13.63 -2.61
C LEU A 27 15.44 -12.86 -2.97
N VAL A 28 14.26 -13.39 -2.64
CA VAL A 28 12.98 -12.80 -3.00
C VAL A 28 12.68 -11.57 -2.14
N GLY A 29 13.14 -11.55 -0.89
CA GLY A 29 12.96 -10.41 0.01
C GLY A 29 13.77 -9.16 -0.37
N ASN A 30 14.77 -9.29 -1.24
CA ASN A 30 15.59 -8.19 -1.76
C ASN A 30 15.41 -8.00 -3.28
N ILE A 31 14.27 -8.42 -3.81
CA ILE A 31 14.00 -8.36 -5.26
C ILE A 31 13.77 -6.95 -5.78
N ASP A 32 13.55 -6.00 -4.89
CA ASP A 32 13.40 -4.56 -5.15
C ASP A 32 14.65 -3.92 -5.84
N TRP A 33 15.79 -4.60 -5.81
CA TRP A 33 16.97 -4.19 -6.57
C TRP A 33 16.84 -4.43 -8.09
N LEU A 34 15.89 -5.27 -8.49
CA LEU A 34 15.64 -5.53 -9.89
C LEU A 34 14.67 -4.49 -10.46
N ASN A 35 15.06 -3.89 -11.59
CA ASN A 35 14.14 -3.02 -12.32
C ASN A 35 12.98 -3.87 -12.89
N PRO A 36 11.72 -3.64 -12.47
CA PRO A 36 10.58 -4.44 -12.93
C PRO A 36 10.30 -4.29 -14.43
N VAL A 37 10.76 -3.20 -15.07
CA VAL A 37 10.62 -3.01 -16.51
C VAL A 37 11.50 -3.99 -17.28
N ASP A 38 12.72 -4.25 -16.79
CA ASP A 38 13.68 -5.14 -17.44
C ASP A 38 13.43 -6.61 -17.06
N TYR A 39 12.93 -6.86 -15.84
CA TYR A 39 12.74 -8.21 -15.28
C TYR A 39 11.36 -8.42 -14.67
N PRO A 40 10.25 -8.28 -15.45
CA PRO A 40 8.88 -8.30 -14.89
C PRO A 40 8.52 -9.62 -14.22
N LEU A 41 8.95 -10.77 -14.78
CA LEU A 41 8.67 -12.08 -14.20
C LEU A 41 9.37 -12.28 -12.85
N LEU A 42 10.62 -11.82 -12.72
CA LEU A 42 11.37 -11.92 -11.47
C LEU A 42 10.81 -10.97 -10.41
N ALA A 43 10.45 -9.75 -10.79
CA ALA A 43 9.84 -8.78 -9.89
C ALA A 43 8.53 -9.32 -9.26
N ASN A 44 7.74 -10.06 -10.05
CA ASN A 44 6.50 -10.68 -9.57
C ASN A 44 6.72 -11.80 -8.53
N LEU A 45 7.93 -12.38 -8.44
CA LEU A 45 8.24 -13.36 -7.38
C LEU A 45 8.10 -12.75 -5.98
N GLY A 46 8.26 -11.43 -5.83
CA GLY A 46 8.01 -10.72 -4.58
C GLY A 46 6.62 -10.98 -3.99
N LEU A 47 5.60 -11.19 -4.84
CA LEU A 47 4.24 -11.53 -4.41
C LEU A 47 4.17 -12.88 -3.68
N GLY A 48 5.11 -13.78 -3.97
CA GLY A 48 5.24 -15.09 -3.30
C GLY A 48 5.93 -15.04 -1.94
N TYR A 49 6.49 -13.90 -1.54
CA TYR A 49 7.25 -13.79 -0.29
C TYR A 49 6.49 -14.25 0.97
N PRO A 50 5.19 -13.92 1.17
CA PRO A 50 4.41 -14.41 2.31
C PRO A 50 4.33 -15.94 2.40
N ILE A 51 4.35 -16.63 1.25
CA ILE A 51 4.36 -18.11 1.19
C ILE A 51 5.67 -18.64 1.75
N LEU A 52 6.80 -18.03 1.40
CA LEU A 52 8.11 -18.41 1.93
C LEU A 52 8.19 -18.19 3.44
N LEU A 53 7.62 -17.07 3.93
CA LEU A 53 7.49 -16.81 5.37
C LEU A 53 6.70 -17.92 6.07
N ALA A 54 5.57 -18.34 5.49
CA ALA A 54 4.74 -19.40 6.04
C ALA A 54 5.51 -20.74 6.08
N PHE A 55 6.30 -21.08 5.05
CA PHE A 55 7.14 -22.26 5.06
C PHE A 55 8.23 -22.19 6.14
N ASN A 56 8.91 -21.06 6.29
CA ASN A 56 9.91 -20.92 7.36
C ASN A 56 9.27 -21.02 8.76
N PHE A 57 8.07 -20.47 8.93
CA PHE A 57 7.30 -20.61 10.16
C PHE A 57 6.89 -22.08 10.41
N ALA A 58 6.46 -22.79 9.38
CA ALA A 58 6.17 -24.23 9.50
C ALA A 58 7.41 -25.02 9.93
N PHE A 59 8.60 -24.71 9.41
CA PHE A 59 9.86 -25.29 9.88
C PHE A 59 10.16 -24.92 11.33
N LEU A 60 9.87 -23.69 11.77
CA LEU A 60 10.02 -23.27 13.17
C LEU A 60 9.18 -24.16 14.08
N VAL A 61 7.88 -24.29 13.76
CA VAL A 61 6.95 -25.15 14.51
C VAL A 61 7.41 -26.61 14.49
N PHE A 62 7.75 -27.14 13.30
CA PHE A 62 8.24 -28.51 13.16
C PHE A 62 9.45 -28.78 14.05
N TRP A 63 10.49 -27.92 14.00
CA TRP A 63 11.70 -28.12 14.80
C TRP A 63 11.44 -27.94 16.30
N ALA A 64 10.50 -27.09 16.69
CA ALA A 64 10.10 -26.91 18.09
C ALA A 64 9.57 -28.20 18.71
N PHE A 65 8.79 -29.00 17.96
CA PHE A 65 8.22 -30.25 18.45
C PHE A 65 9.13 -31.47 18.23
N VAL A 66 9.91 -31.48 17.17
CA VAL A 66 10.64 -32.67 16.76
C VAL A 66 12.11 -32.65 17.21
N ARG A 67 12.76 -31.48 17.18
CA ARG A 67 14.17 -31.34 17.52
C ARG A 67 14.55 -29.91 17.88
N LEU A 68 14.33 -29.53 19.13
CA LEU A 68 14.60 -28.19 19.65
C LEU A 68 16.00 -27.63 19.32
N ARG A 69 17.02 -28.55 19.27
CA ARG A 69 18.39 -28.14 18.91
C ARG A 69 18.53 -27.57 17.49
N THR A 70 17.52 -27.69 16.63
CA THR A 70 17.57 -27.22 15.24
C THR A 70 16.72 -25.94 15.04
N ILE A 71 15.98 -25.50 16.06
CA ILE A 71 15.09 -24.34 16.00
C ILE A 71 15.81 -23.03 15.63
N TRP A 72 17.12 -22.96 15.94
CA TRP A 72 17.94 -21.80 15.62
C TRP A 72 17.95 -21.48 14.12
N LEU A 73 17.79 -22.50 13.25
CA LEU A 73 17.89 -22.34 11.81
C LEU A 73 16.73 -21.47 11.24
N PRO A 74 15.44 -21.79 11.45
CA PRO A 74 14.37 -20.90 11.01
C PRO A 74 14.35 -19.55 11.76
N VAL A 75 14.79 -19.51 13.04
CA VAL A 75 14.96 -18.25 13.78
C VAL A 75 16.00 -17.37 13.10
N LEU A 76 17.13 -17.95 12.69
CA LEU A 76 18.15 -17.21 11.91
C LEU A 76 17.55 -16.68 10.60
N GLY A 77 16.72 -17.46 9.91
CA GLY A 77 16.01 -17.03 8.71
C GLY A 77 15.15 -15.76 8.97
N PHE A 78 14.38 -15.72 10.06
CA PHE A 78 13.61 -14.54 10.44
C PHE A 78 14.50 -13.33 10.79
N ILE A 79 15.63 -13.55 11.45
CA ILE A 79 16.56 -12.48 11.78
C ILE A 79 17.20 -11.88 10.52
N LEU A 80 17.71 -12.72 9.64
CA LEU A 80 18.36 -12.28 8.40
C LEU A 80 17.40 -11.57 7.44
N CYS A 81 16.14 -12.02 7.41
CA CYS A 81 15.10 -11.43 6.54
C CYS A 81 14.26 -10.36 7.23
N PHE A 82 14.64 -9.89 8.42
CA PHE A 82 13.81 -8.98 9.22
C PHE A 82 13.44 -7.70 8.50
N ALA A 83 14.35 -7.09 7.75
CA ALA A 83 14.09 -5.89 6.97
C ALA A 83 13.00 -6.12 5.91
N SER A 84 13.14 -7.21 5.15
CA SER A 84 12.15 -7.60 4.13
C SER A 84 10.79 -7.97 4.75
N ILE A 85 10.80 -8.66 5.90
CA ILE A 85 9.57 -9.00 6.64
C ILE A 85 8.81 -7.73 7.03
N ARG A 86 9.51 -6.68 7.47
CA ARG A 86 8.89 -5.41 7.85
C ARG A 86 8.23 -4.66 6.69
N ILE A 87 8.61 -4.93 5.44
CA ILE A 87 7.94 -4.39 4.26
C ILE A 87 6.57 -5.05 4.09
N TYR A 88 6.48 -6.37 4.24
CA TYR A 88 5.23 -7.13 4.08
C TYR A 88 4.34 -7.11 5.31
N CYS A 89 4.94 -7.08 6.51
CA CYS A 89 4.24 -7.03 7.80
C CYS A 89 4.75 -5.85 8.62
N PRO A 90 4.33 -4.61 8.31
CA PRO A 90 4.80 -3.43 9.02
C PRO A 90 4.25 -3.40 10.46
N PHE A 91 5.14 -3.51 11.44
CA PHE A 91 4.82 -3.29 12.85
C PHE A 91 5.09 -1.82 13.21
N ASN A 92 4.06 -1.00 13.08
CA ASN A 92 4.13 0.40 13.44
C ASN A 92 3.42 0.59 14.79
N LEU A 93 4.19 0.76 15.85
CA LEU A 93 3.62 1.16 17.13
C LEU A 93 3.05 2.58 17.01
N PRO A 94 1.84 2.83 17.57
CA PRO A 94 1.30 4.17 17.64
C PRO A 94 2.30 5.11 18.31
N LYS A 95 2.57 6.24 17.69
CA LYS A 95 3.38 7.32 18.26
C LYS A 95 2.48 8.52 18.49
N ASP A 96 2.78 9.28 19.55
CA ASP A 96 2.13 10.56 19.76
C ASP A 96 2.39 11.47 18.56
N LYS A 97 1.35 12.17 18.13
CA LYS A 97 1.47 13.09 17.01
C LYS A 97 2.35 14.27 17.43
N PRO A 98 3.37 14.63 16.65
CA PRO A 98 4.13 15.83 16.90
C PRO A 98 3.20 17.05 16.95
N HIS A 99 3.52 18.01 17.83
CA HIS A 99 2.77 19.26 17.90
C HIS A 99 2.82 19.97 16.53
N GLY A 100 1.67 20.38 16.01
CA GLY A 100 1.56 21.03 14.69
C GLY A 100 1.64 20.11 13.49
N ALA A 101 1.63 18.79 13.67
CA ALA A 101 1.62 17.83 12.57
C ALA A 101 0.41 18.02 11.65
N ILE A 102 0.65 17.95 10.34
CA ILE A 102 -0.39 17.97 9.30
C ILE A 102 -0.85 16.54 9.03
N LYS A 103 -2.15 16.32 9.13
CA LYS A 103 -2.74 15.01 8.82
C LYS A 103 -3.11 14.94 7.34
N VAL A 104 -2.50 14.00 6.62
CA VAL A 104 -2.79 13.73 5.22
C VAL A 104 -3.51 12.39 5.11
N LEU A 105 -4.60 12.36 4.33
CA LEU A 105 -5.31 11.14 3.93
C LEU A 105 -5.14 10.98 2.41
N SER A 106 -4.65 9.83 1.97
CA SER A 106 -4.70 9.40 0.58
C SER A 106 -5.66 8.22 0.46
N TYR A 107 -6.64 8.31 -0.44
CA TYR A 107 -7.70 7.31 -0.52
C TYR A 107 -8.21 7.14 -1.96
N ASN A 108 -8.06 5.93 -2.50
CA ASN A 108 -8.78 5.53 -3.71
C ASN A 108 -10.23 5.25 -3.30
N VAL A 109 -11.16 6.07 -3.81
CA VAL A 109 -12.56 6.06 -3.35
C VAL A 109 -13.50 5.28 -4.27
N TYR A 110 -12.98 4.69 -5.35
CA TYR A 110 -13.75 3.87 -6.27
C TYR A 110 -15.13 4.49 -6.57
N MET A 111 -15.13 5.72 -7.09
CA MET A 111 -16.32 6.55 -7.38
C MET A 111 -17.27 6.72 -6.17
N PHE A 112 -16.75 6.65 -4.95
CA PHE A 112 -17.51 6.67 -3.68
C PHE A 112 -18.50 5.49 -3.54
N ASP A 113 -18.20 4.37 -4.21
CA ASP A 113 -19.08 3.19 -4.29
C ASP A 113 -20.52 3.54 -4.73
N SER A 114 -20.64 4.51 -5.64
CA SER A 114 -21.91 5.10 -6.04
C SER A 114 -22.36 4.63 -7.44
N TRP A 115 -22.20 3.34 -7.70
CA TRP A 115 -22.73 2.70 -8.92
C TRP A 115 -24.27 2.69 -8.93
N GLU A 116 -24.89 2.74 -7.74
CA GLU A 116 -26.29 2.98 -7.50
C GLU A 116 -26.46 4.36 -6.86
N GLU A 117 -27.68 4.93 -6.88
CA GLU A 117 -27.98 6.21 -6.23
C GLU A 117 -27.71 6.14 -4.73
N THR A 118 -26.51 6.53 -4.33
CA THR A 118 -26.10 6.52 -2.93
C THR A 118 -26.44 7.85 -2.29
N ASN A 119 -27.20 7.82 -1.19
CA ASN A 119 -27.48 9.02 -0.41
C ASN A 119 -26.16 9.59 0.15
N PRO A 120 -25.74 10.81 -0.21
CA PRO A 120 -24.50 11.40 0.26
C PRO A 120 -24.39 11.49 1.78
N LYS A 121 -25.53 11.56 2.49
CA LYS A 121 -25.56 11.65 3.96
C LYS A 121 -25.18 10.35 4.64
N THR A 122 -25.44 9.22 4.00
CA THR A 122 -25.18 7.87 4.56
C THR A 122 -23.98 7.20 3.95
N ASN A 123 -23.37 7.79 2.90
CA ASN A 123 -22.20 7.21 2.24
C ASN A 123 -21.04 7.02 3.24
N PRO A 124 -20.57 5.78 3.46
CA PRO A 124 -19.57 5.46 4.47
C PRO A 124 -18.21 6.06 4.14
N ILE A 125 -17.85 6.16 2.86
CA ILE A 125 -16.57 6.72 2.40
C ILE A 125 -16.54 8.23 2.72
N VAL A 126 -17.61 8.95 2.43
CA VAL A 126 -17.74 10.37 2.75
C VAL A 126 -17.69 10.61 4.26
N ASN A 127 -18.38 9.77 5.03
CA ASN A 127 -18.34 9.82 6.50
C ASN A 127 -16.90 9.61 7.01
N TYR A 128 -16.22 8.58 6.52
CA TYR A 128 -14.84 8.28 6.90
C TYR A 128 -13.89 9.45 6.60
N ILE A 129 -14.01 10.08 5.42
CA ILE A 129 -13.21 11.24 5.05
C ILE A 129 -13.42 12.39 6.05
N ILE A 130 -14.68 12.70 6.38
CA ILE A 130 -15.02 13.77 7.31
C ILE A 130 -14.52 13.44 8.73
N ASP A 131 -14.79 12.24 9.21
CA ASP A 131 -14.42 11.76 10.56
C ASP A 131 -12.91 11.62 10.72
N SER A 132 -12.19 11.41 9.63
CA SER A 132 -10.73 11.40 9.63
C SER A 132 -10.13 12.70 10.16
N LYS A 133 -10.83 13.83 9.99
CA LYS A 133 -10.36 15.19 10.32
C LYS A 133 -8.99 15.50 9.71
N ALA A 134 -8.69 14.91 8.54
CA ALA A 134 -7.44 15.18 7.84
C ALA A 134 -7.37 16.64 7.41
N ASP A 135 -6.16 17.18 7.35
CA ASP A 135 -5.92 18.56 6.89
C ASP A 135 -5.86 18.64 5.37
N LEU A 136 -5.34 17.58 4.74
CA LEU A 136 -5.29 17.37 3.30
C LEU A 136 -5.85 15.99 2.96
N VAL A 137 -6.67 15.91 1.91
CA VAL A 137 -7.22 14.63 1.41
C VAL A 137 -6.98 14.52 -0.08
N CYS A 138 -6.16 13.54 -0.46
CA CYS A 138 -5.88 13.17 -1.85
C CYS A 138 -6.79 12.00 -2.23
N LEU A 139 -7.72 12.21 -3.16
CA LEU A 139 -8.62 11.17 -3.63
C LEU A 139 -8.20 10.72 -5.03
N GLN A 140 -8.24 9.42 -5.27
CA GLN A 140 -8.10 8.78 -6.57
C GLN A 140 -9.42 8.08 -6.92
N GLU A 141 -9.67 7.88 -8.20
CA GLU A 141 -10.92 7.30 -8.72
C GLU A 141 -12.17 8.00 -8.18
N ALA A 142 -12.13 9.31 -8.06
CA ALA A 142 -13.29 10.08 -7.66
C ALA A 142 -14.26 10.28 -8.83
N GLN A 143 -15.49 10.65 -8.54
CA GLN A 143 -16.47 11.07 -9.55
C GLN A 143 -16.29 12.54 -9.94
N GLY A 144 -16.83 12.95 -11.08
CA GLY A 144 -16.96 14.34 -11.45
C GLY A 144 -17.93 15.12 -10.52
N ASP A 145 -17.73 16.42 -10.44
CA ASP A 145 -18.61 17.32 -9.65
C ASP A 145 -19.85 17.71 -10.48
N GLY A 146 -20.68 16.73 -10.80
CA GLY A 146 -21.93 16.88 -11.55
C GLY A 146 -23.13 16.29 -10.81
N ASP A 147 -24.29 16.27 -11.46
CA ASP A 147 -25.54 15.76 -10.88
C ASP A 147 -25.44 14.35 -10.32
N LYS A 148 -24.60 13.51 -10.96
CA LYS A 148 -24.35 12.13 -10.52
C LYS A 148 -23.58 12.02 -9.20
N SER A 149 -22.87 13.07 -8.78
CA SER A 149 -22.18 13.07 -7.47
C SER A 149 -23.15 13.16 -6.30
N GLY A 150 -24.45 13.35 -6.57
CA GLY A 150 -25.51 13.31 -5.55
C GLY A 150 -25.31 14.26 -4.38
N GLY A 151 -24.51 15.32 -4.55
CA GLY A 151 -24.20 16.27 -3.48
C GLY A 151 -23.04 15.84 -2.57
N ILE A 152 -22.29 14.79 -2.92
CA ILE A 152 -21.09 14.33 -2.18
C ILE A 152 -20.12 15.50 -1.98
N TYR A 153 -19.77 16.19 -3.07
CA TYR A 153 -18.85 17.32 -2.98
C TYR A 153 -19.40 18.52 -2.23
N LYS A 154 -20.71 18.75 -2.29
CA LYS A 154 -21.35 19.78 -1.46
C LYS A 154 -21.09 19.53 0.02
N ARG A 155 -21.19 18.27 0.43
CA ARG A 155 -20.95 17.86 1.80
C ARG A 155 -19.46 17.93 2.17
N LEU A 156 -18.56 17.46 1.31
CA LEU A 156 -17.11 17.53 1.53
C LEU A 156 -16.60 18.97 1.57
N LYS A 157 -17.09 19.86 0.67
CA LYS A 157 -16.73 21.29 0.64
C LYS A 157 -17.16 22.05 1.91
N ALA A 158 -18.16 21.57 2.65
CA ALA A 158 -18.53 22.15 3.94
C ALA A 158 -17.44 21.95 5.02
N HIS A 159 -16.59 20.94 4.87
CA HIS A 159 -15.49 20.62 5.80
C HIS A 159 -14.11 21.02 5.25
N TYR A 160 -13.98 21.15 3.93
CA TYR A 160 -12.75 21.49 3.23
C TYR A 160 -12.99 22.71 2.34
N PRO A 161 -12.63 23.93 2.79
CA PRO A 161 -12.91 25.17 2.06
C PRO A 161 -12.16 25.28 0.73
N TYR A 162 -11.06 24.55 0.58
CA TYR A 162 -10.29 24.53 -0.66
C TYR A 162 -10.43 23.16 -1.33
N PHE A 163 -10.86 23.20 -2.58
CA PHE A 163 -11.18 22.03 -3.39
C PHE A 163 -10.63 22.20 -4.80
N LYS A 164 -9.96 21.18 -5.28
CA LYS A 164 -9.52 21.11 -6.67
C LYS A 164 -9.82 19.73 -7.22
N LEU A 165 -10.45 19.71 -8.38
CA LEU A 165 -10.78 18.52 -9.14
C LEU A 165 -10.01 18.58 -10.45
N MET A 166 -9.30 17.52 -10.79
CA MET A 166 -8.60 17.36 -12.05
C MET A 166 -9.31 16.30 -12.88
N VAL A 167 -9.72 16.70 -14.06
CA VAL A 167 -10.37 15.85 -15.05
C VAL A 167 -9.31 15.17 -15.90
N LYS A 168 -9.40 13.87 -16.08
CA LYS A 168 -8.59 13.18 -17.10
C LYS A 168 -9.01 13.62 -18.50
N LYS A 169 -8.05 13.62 -19.42
CA LYS A 169 -8.27 14.05 -20.83
C LYS A 169 -9.19 13.15 -21.65
N LYS A 170 -9.61 11.98 -21.12
CA LYS A 170 -10.49 11.03 -21.83
C LYS A 170 -11.89 10.97 -21.21
N PRO A 171 -12.98 10.89 -22.02
CA PRO A 171 -14.34 10.68 -21.52
C PRO A 171 -14.43 9.37 -20.71
N GLY A 172 -15.15 9.41 -19.59
CA GLY A 172 -15.34 8.25 -18.70
C GLY A 172 -14.18 7.94 -17.76
N ALA A 173 -13.18 8.80 -17.70
CA ALA A 173 -12.04 8.63 -16.83
C ALA A 173 -12.34 9.10 -15.40
N ASP A 174 -11.70 8.43 -14.45
CA ASP A 174 -11.73 8.77 -13.04
C ASP A 174 -11.13 10.16 -12.79
N TYR A 175 -11.59 10.79 -11.74
CA TYR A 175 -11.13 12.10 -11.35
C TYR A 175 -10.16 11.99 -10.18
N MET A 176 -9.20 12.93 -10.16
CA MET A 176 -8.33 13.14 -9.01
C MET A 176 -8.75 14.40 -8.28
N VAL A 177 -8.85 14.31 -6.96
CA VAL A 177 -9.33 15.40 -6.13
C VAL A 177 -8.33 15.69 -5.02
N LEU A 178 -8.11 16.97 -4.77
CA LEU A 178 -7.51 17.46 -3.53
C LEU A 178 -8.55 18.26 -2.75
N LEU A 179 -8.82 17.84 -1.52
CA LEU A 179 -9.54 18.59 -0.51
C LEU A 179 -8.51 19.12 0.50
N SER A 180 -8.62 20.37 0.87
CA SER A 180 -7.65 21.00 1.76
C SER A 180 -8.33 21.99 2.73
N ARG A 181 -7.80 22.07 3.95
CA ARG A 181 -8.10 23.14 4.89
C ARG A 181 -7.24 24.37 4.65
N TYR A 182 -6.23 24.24 3.80
CA TYR A 182 -5.28 25.30 3.46
C TYR A 182 -5.46 25.76 2.00
N PRO A 183 -5.12 27.01 1.66
CA PRO A 183 -5.22 27.53 0.31
C PRO A 183 -4.44 26.67 -0.71
N ILE A 184 -5.11 26.30 -1.80
CA ILE A 184 -4.48 25.64 -2.94
C ILE A 184 -4.16 26.73 -3.96
N LEU A 185 -2.88 27.06 -4.10
CA LEU A 185 -2.39 28.17 -4.91
C LEU A 185 -2.31 27.82 -6.39
N TRP A 186 -1.98 26.57 -6.69
CA TRP A 186 -1.73 26.12 -8.05
C TRP A 186 -1.96 24.61 -8.17
N GLN A 187 -2.26 24.12 -9.38
CA GLN A 187 -2.31 22.71 -9.73
C GLN A 187 -1.87 22.49 -11.18
N ASP A 188 -1.24 21.35 -11.45
CA ASP A 188 -0.92 20.92 -12.80
C ASP A 188 -0.80 19.38 -12.86
N THR A 189 -0.97 18.83 -14.05
CA THR A 189 -0.76 17.40 -14.29
C THR A 189 0.71 17.13 -14.55
N ILE A 190 1.23 16.04 -13.97
CA ILE A 190 2.57 15.55 -14.29
C ILE A 190 2.45 14.66 -15.53
N PRO A 191 3.01 15.05 -16.69
CA PRO A 191 2.90 14.26 -17.91
C PRO A 191 3.74 13.00 -17.84
N TYR A 192 3.14 11.84 -18.12
CA TYR A 192 3.82 10.58 -18.38
C TYR A 192 2.97 9.69 -19.31
N GLY A 193 3.59 8.64 -19.84
CA GLY A 193 2.99 7.77 -20.85
C GLY A 193 1.97 6.79 -20.28
N SER A 194 0.88 7.30 -19.68
CA SER A 194 -0.25 6.47 -19.26
C SER A 194 -1.50 6.77 -20.06
N SER A 195 -2.28 5.74 -20.36
CA SER A 195 -3.59 5.87 -20.98
C SER A 195 -4.73 5.94 -19.97
N SER A 196 -4.53 5.43 -18.74
CA SER A 196 -5.57 5.24 -17.73
C SER A 196 -5.31 5.99 -16.44
N ASN A 197 -4.05 6.32 -16.13
CA ASN A 197 -3.67 6.91 -14.85
C ASN A 197 -3.01 8.28 -14.99
N GLN A 198 -2.94 9.00 -13.90
CA GLN A 198 -2.33 10.33 -13.87
C GLN A 198 -1.78 10.67 -12.49
N SER A 199 -0.84 11.61 -12.47
CA SER A 199 -0.37 12.27 -11.27
C SER A 199 -0.67 13.76 -11.36
N VAL A 200 -1.07 14.35 -10.24
CA VAL A 200 -1.37 15.79 -10.16
C VAL A 200 -0.56 16.41 -9.05
N ALA A 201 0.15 17.47 -9.38
CA ALA A 201 0.89 18.29 -8.45
C ALA A 201 0.03 19.48 -8.01
N TYR A 202 0.07 19.81 -6.73
CA TYR A 202 -0.61 20.93 -6.13
C TYR A 202 0.38 21.73 -5.28
N MET A 203 0.32 23.05 -5.36
CA MET A 203 1.02 23.92 -4.42
C MET A 203 0.01 24.36 -3.36
N VAL A 204 0.25 24.01 -2.11
CA VAL A 204 -0.62 24.33 -0.97
C VAL A 204 0.12 25.27 -0.02
N ASP A 205 -0.52 26.32 0.41
CA ASP A 205 0.02 27.21 1.44
C ASP A 205 -0.35 26.69 2.83
N ILE A 206 0.56 25.94 3.45
CA ILE A 206 0.36 25.40 4.79
C ILE A 206 0.94 26.37 5.81
N LYS A 207 0.08 27.19 6.40
CA LYS A 207 0.46 28.16 7.45
C LYS A 207 1.61 29.07 7.01
N GLY A 208 1.59 29.57 5.78
CA GLY A 208 2.63 30.45 5.21
C GLY A 208 3.78 29.70 4.55
N THR A 209 3.79 28.35 4.59
CA THR A 209 4.81 27.54 3.92
C THR A 209 4.24 26.93 2.63
N LYS A 210 4.82 27.30 1.49
CA LYS A 210 4.47 26.71 0.20
C LYS A 210 4.93 25.26 0.15
N THR A 211 4.00 24.34 0.13
CA THR A 211 4.24 22.89 0.17
C THR A 211 3.74 22.23 -1.11
N LEU A 212 4.61 21.47 -1.78
CA LEU A 212 4.24 20.68 -2.94
C LEU A 212 3.58 19.37 -2.47
N VAL A 213 2.35 19.14 -2.93
CA VAL A 213 1.58 17.90 -2.71
C VAL A 213 1.40 17.23 -4.05
N VAL A 214 1.83 15.97 -4.17
CA VAL A 214 1.63 15.17 -5.38
C VAL A 214 0.67 14.04 -5.06
N ASN A 215 -0.48 14.04 -5.76
CA ASN A 215 -1.45 12.96 -5.71
C ASN A 215 -1.21 12.04 -6.92
N ASN A 216 -0.94 10.77 -6.66
CA ASN A 216 -0.63 9.79 -7.69
C ASN A 216 -1.73 8.73 -7.77
N HIS A 217 -2.13 8.40 -8.99
CA HIS A 217 -2.88 7.20 -9.30
C HIS A 217 -2.04 6.35 -10.24
N PHE A 218 -1.46 5.28 -9.71
CA PHE A 218 -0.54 4.42 -10.45
C PHE A 218 -1.28 3.45 -11.38
N GLU A 219 -0.58 2.98 -12.42
CA GLU A 219 -1.08 1.93 -13.30
C GLU A 219 -1.45 0.69 -12.51
N SER A 220 -2.62 0.12 -12.79
CA SER A 220 -2.96 -1.22 -12.34
C SER A 220 -2.22 -2.24 -13.22
N ASN A 221 -1.66 -3.26 -12.59
CA ASN A 221 -1.12 -4.42 -13.31
C ASN A 221 -2.31 -5.19 -13.90
N GLY A 222 -2.72 -4.83 -15.12
CA GLY A 222 -3.73 -5.55 -15.89
C GLY A 222 -3.10 -6.68 -16.67
#